data_7c662589e7142844c84ad9d05f702cb5
#
_entry.id   7c662589e7142844c84ad9d05f702cb5
#
_cell.length_a   1.000
_cell.length_b   1.000
_cell.length_c   1.000
_cell.angle_alpha   90.00
_cell.angle_beta   90.00
_cell.angle_gamma   90.00
#
_symmetry.space_group_name_H-M   'P 1'
#
loop_
_entity.id
_entity.type
_entity.pdbx_description
1 polymer ?
#
loop_
_entity_poly.entity_id
_entity_poly.type
_entity_poly.pdbx_seq_one_letter_code
_entity_poly.pdbx_strand_id
1 'polypeptide(L)'
;SLRSYFKNDLLMLRKTILIGSLIPLFCYVIWEIAIMGVIPAQGNPSLTLMYHSGHSASDLMMALSNLLHNRLINLLAKIFTSICLATSFLGVALSLFDFLSDGLKIKKRALNKFVLYVLTFLPPFLIANHYPHIFIIALSYAGVLCALLLILLPAMMAWSGRYIKKSAIGYRLAGGKFLLISLITIALFIIVLSLIN
;
A
#
# COMPACT_ATOMS: atom_id res chain seq x y z
N SER A 1 -20.78 -5.33 -2.85
CA SER A 1 -19.49 -6.05 -2.98
C SER A 1 -19.27 -6.47 -4.44
N LEU A 2 -18.01 -6.66 -4.87
CA LEU A 2 -17.65 -7.13 -6.22
C LEU A 2 -18.42 -8.41 -6.60
N ARG A 3 -18.62 -9.30 -5.66
CA ARG A 3 -19.35 -10.56 -5.86
C ARG A 3 -20.82 -10.35 -6.26
N SER A 4 -21.49 -9.35 -5.68
CA SER A 4 -22.87 -9.03 -6.04
C SER A 4 -22.98 -8.39 -7.40
N TYR A 5 -21.96 -7.62 -7.82
CA TYR A 5 -21.89 -7.02 -9.14
C TYR A 5 -21.81 -8.09 -10.26
N PHE A 6 -21.03 -9.13 -10.06
CA PHE A 6 -20.87 -10.23 -11.04
C PHE A 6 -21.92 -11.34 -10.91
N LYS A 7 -23.03 -11.12 -10.21
CA LYS A 7 -24.14 -12.09 -10.08
C LYS A 7 -23.67 -13.52 -9.75
N ASN A 8 -22.63 -13.68 -8.92
CA ASN A 8 -21.98 -14.93 -8.55
C ASN A 8 -21.19 -15.66 -9.66
N ASP A 9 -20.87 -15.02 -10.78
CA ASP A 9 -19.94 -15.59 -11.76
C ASP A 9 -18.51 -15.56 -11.20
N LEU A 10 -18.07 -16.70 -10.67
CA LEU A 10 -16.76 -16.86 -10.04
C LEU A 10 -15.59 -16.75 -11.04
N LEU A 11 -15.81 -17.11 -12.31
CA LEU A 11 -14.76 -17.03 -13.33
C LEU A 11 -14.49 -15.59 -13.71
N MET A 12 -15.55 -14.80 -13.90
CA MET A 12 -15.44 -13.40 -14.24
C MET A 12 -14.84 -12.59 -13.08
N LEU A 13 -15.28 -12.87 -11.85
CA LEU A 13 -14.71 -12.29 -10.63
C LEU A 13 -13.20 -12.56 -10.52
N ARG A 14 -12.77 -13.81 -10.74
CA ARG A 14 -11.36 -14.20 -10.70
C ARG A 14 -10.54 -13.46 -11.77
N LYS A 15 -11.01 -13.43 -13.01
CA LYS A 15 -10.32 -12.72 -14.11
C LYS A 15 -10.15 -11.24 -13.77
N THR A 16 -11.20 -10.59 -13.28
CA THR A 16 -11.16 -9.18 -12.90
C THR A 16 -10.15 -8.92 -11.78
N ILE A 17 -10.13 -9.75 -10.74
CA ILE A 17 -9.16 -9.62 -9.64
C ILE A 17 -7.73 -9.85 -10.16
N LEU A 18 -7.49 -10.87 -10.97
CA LEU A 18 -6.17 -11.16 -11.51
C LEU A 18 -5.67 -10.02 -12.41
N ILE A 19 -6.48 -9.57 -13.36
CA ILE A 19 -6.09 -8.47 -14.26
C ILE A 19 -5.88 -7.18 -13.45
N GLY A 20 -6.80 -6.87 -12.53
CA GLY A 20 -6.71 -5.68 -11.68
C GLY A 20 -5.49 -5.66 -10.75
N SER A 21 -4.94 -6.83 -10.36
CA SER A 21 -3.73 -6.92 -9.56
C SER A 21 -2.45 -7.01 -10.39
N LEU A 22 -2.51 -7.61 -11.59
CA LEU A 22 -1.34 -7.74 -12.46
C LEU A 22 -0.92 -6.42 -13.10
N ILE A 23 -1.87 -5.55 -13.46
CA ILE A 23 -1.57 -4.24 -14.06
C ILE A 23 -0.71 -3.38 -13.13
N PRO A 24 -1.10 -3.12 -11.87
CA PRO A 24 -0.24 -2.38 -10.93
C PRO A 24 1.10 -3.06 -10.68
N LEU A 25 1.13 -4.39 -10.53
CA LEU A 25 2.36 -5.14 -10.34
C LEU A 25 3.34 -4.89 -11.49
N PHE A 26 2.87 -4.98 -12.72
CA PHE A 26 3.68 -4.75 -13.91
C PHE A 26 4.22 -3.30 -13.96
N CYS A 27 3.37 -2.32 -13.64
CA CYS A 27 3.78 -0.92 -13.54
C CYS A 27 4.86 -0.72 -12.46
N TYR A 28 4.73 -1.34 -11.29
CA TYR A 28 5.73 -1.25 -10.23
C TYR A 28 7.06 -1.88 -10.63
N VAL A 29 7.04 -3.05 -11.26
CA VAL A 29 8.29 -3.71 -11.73
C VAL A 29 9.01 -2.85 -12.77
N ILE A 30 8.28 -2.29 -13.74
CA ILE A 30 8.87 -1.37 -14.74
C ILE A 30 9.45 -0.13 -14.05
N TRP A 31 8.73 0.45 -13.10
CA TRP A 31 9.17 1.61 -12.34
C TRP A 31 10.47 1.31 -11.57
N GLU A 32 10.54 0.20 -10.85
CA GLU A 32 11.74 -0.23 -10.11
C GLU A 32 12.95 -0.41 -11.04
N ILE A 33 12.76 -1.09 -12.18
CA ILE A 33 13.82 -1.28 -13.17
C ILE A 33 14.29 0.07 -13.71
N ALA A 34 13.37 0.99 -14.00
CA ALA A 34 13.72 2.32 -14.49
C ALA A 34 14.51 3.13 -13.47
N ILE A 35 14.09 3.14 -12.21
CA ILE A 35 14.79 3.84 -11.12
C ILE A 35 16.18 3.25 -10.86
N MET A 36 16.30 1.93 -10.76
CA MET A 36 17.58 1.25 -10.56
C MET A 36 18.54 1.43 -11.74
N GLY A 37 18.00 1.63 -12.95
CA GLY A 37 18.82 1.91 -14.15
C GLY A 37 19.33 3.34 -14.23
N VAL A 38 18.68 4.29 -13.56
CA VAL A 38 19.02 5.72 -13.61
C VAL A 38 19.81 6.17 -12.38
N ILE A 39 19.49 5.67 -11.20
CA ILE A 39 20.12 6.11 -9.96
C ILE A 39 21.14 5.07 -9.49
N PRO A 40 22.44 5.43 -9.38
CA PRO A 40 23.46 4.51 -8.93
C PRO A 40 23.26 4.11 -7.46
N ALA A 41 23.64 2.89 -7.12
CA ALA A 41 23.58 2.38 -5.75
C ALA A 41 24.55 3.14 -4.83
N GLN A 42 25.73 3.52 -5.35
CA GLN A 42 26.79 4.24 -4.62
C GLN A 42 27.24 5.48 -5.41
N GLY A 43 27.67 6.51 -4.69
CA GLY A 43 28.07 7.78 -5.30
C GLY A 43 27.24 8.96 -4.80
N ASN A 44 27.21 10.06 -5.55
CA ASN A 44 26.39 11.23 -5.23
C ASN A 44 25.73 11.78 -6.51
N PRO A 45 24.39 11.73 -6.67
CA PRO A 45 23.39 11.17 -5.75
C PRO A 45 23.34 9.62 -5.79
N SER A 46 23.00 8.98 -4.67
CA SER A 46 22.90 7.51 -4.58
C SER A 46 21.74 7.04 -3.72
N LEU A 47 21.28 5.80 -3.95
CA LEU A 47 20.22 5.18 -3.17
C LEU A 47 20.59 5.03 -1.70
N THR A 48 21.86 4.74 -1.39
CA THR A 48 22.36 4.61 -0.02
C THR A 48 22.29 5.93 0.75
N LEU A 49 22.66 7.05 0.13
CA LEU A 49 22.55 8.38 0.76
C LEU A 49 21.09 8.75 1.03
N MET A 50 20.17 8.45 0.09
CA MET A 50 18.74 8.71 0.26
C MET A 50 18.13 7.88 1.39
N TYR A 51 18.59 6.64 1.57
CA TYR A 51 18.16 5.79 2.68
C TYR A 51 18.54 6.41 4.05
N HIS A 52 19.73 6.98 4.16
CA HIS A 52 20.20 7.58 5.41
C HIS A 52 19.68 9.00 5.67
N SER A 53 19.23 9.73 4.63
CA SER A 53 18.75 11.11 4.79
C SER A 53 17.38 11.20 5.48
N GLY A 54 16.59 10.13 5.47
CA GLY A 54 15.21 10.13 5.97
C GLY A 54 14.19 10.88 5.08
N HIS A 55 14.66 11.51 4.00
CA HIS A 55 13.84 12.24 3.02
C HIS A 55 13.77 11.52 1.67
N SER A 56 13.81 10.21 1.67
CA SER A 56 13.99 9.36 0.49
C SER A 56 13.09 9.71 -0.70
N ALA A 57 11.84 10.10 -0.48
CA ALA A 57 10.92 10.44 -1.58
C ALA A 57 11.26 11.77 -2.26
N SER A 58 11.61 12.81 -1.50
CA SER A 58 12.03 14.12 -2.04
C SER A 58 13.41 14.04 -2.66
N ASP A 59 14.33 13.31 -2.05
CA ASP A 59 15.70 13.15 -2.54
C ASP A 59 15.73 12.34 -3.84
N LEU A 60 14.88 11.31 -3.95
CA LEU A 60 14.69 10.56 -5.19
C LEU A 60 14.23 11.48 -6.33
N MET A 61 13.25 12.36 -6.06
CA MET A 61 12.74 13.31 -7.03
C MET A 61 13.79 14.37 -7.43
N MET A 62 14.58 14.85 -6.47
CA MET A 62 15.68 15.78 -6.74
C MET A 62 16.77 15.11 -7.57
N ALA A 63 17.16 13.89 -7.25
CA ALA A 63 18.15 13.15 -8.01
C ALA A 63 17.68 12.88 -9.43
N LEU A 64 16.44 12.43 -9.60
CA LEU A 64 15.86 12.21 -10.93
C LEU A 64 15.81 13.49 -11.76
N SER A 65 15.43 14.62 -11.12
CA SER A 65 15.43 15.95 -11.74
C SER A 65 16.81 16.40 -12.21
N ASN A 66 17.84 16.13 -11.40
CA ASN A 66 19.23 16.50 -11.70
C ASN A 66 19.85 15.64 -12.80
N LEU A 67 19.51 14.35 -12.83
CA LEU A 67 20.06 13.40 -13.80
C LEU A 67 19.44 13.55 -15.21
N LEU A 68 18.16 13.84 -15.28
CA LEU A 68 17.45 13.89 -16.56
C LEU A 68 17.71 15.13 -17.41
N HIS A 69 18.27 16.22 -16.85
CA HIS A 69 18.66 17.48 -17.53
C HIS A 69 17.59 18.04 -18.51
N ASN A 70 16.38 17.53 -18.48
CA ASN A 70 15.29 17.91 -19.38
C ASN A 70 14.15 18.58 -18.59
N ARG A 71 13.92 19.86 -18.87
CA ARG A 71 12.92 20.69 -18.19
C ARG A 71 11.50 20.13 -18.31
N LEU A 72 11.13 19.58 -19.47
CA LEU A 72 9.79 19.01 -19.71
C LEU A 72 9.58 17.74 -18.90
N ILE A 73 10.54 16.83 -18.88
CA ILE A 73 10.45 15.58 -18.11
C ILE A 73 10.33 15.89 -16.62
N ASN A 74 11.12 16.84 -16.13
CA ASN A 74 11.08 17.29 -14.74
C ASN A 74 9.71 17.88 -14.37
N LEU A 75 9.13 18.72 -15.23
CA LEU A 75 7.79 19.28 -15.00
C LEU A 75 6.72 18.18 -14.98
N LEU A 76 6.75 17.26 -15.94
CA LEU A 76 5.80 16.15 -16.01
C LEU A 76 5.92 15.23 -14.79
N ALA A 77 7.14 14.91 -14.36
CA ALA A 77 7.38 14.10 -13.17
C ALA A 77 6.82 14.78 -11.90
N LYS A 78 7.02 16.08 -11.74
CA LYS A 78 6.46 16.84 -10.59
C LYS A 78 4.94 16.84 -10.60
N ILE A 79 4.31 17.09 -11.75
CA ILE A 79 2.84 17.07 -11.88
C ILE A 79 2.31 15.66 -11.58
N PHE A 80 2.91 14.64 -12.16
CA PHE A 80 2.53 13.26 -11.93
C PHE A 80 2.61 12.87 -10.45
N THR A 81 3.74 13.17 -9.80
CA THR A 81 3.92 12.89 -8.36
C THR A 81 2.90 13.64 -7.51
N SER A 82 2.61 14.90 -7.83
CA SER A 82 1.62 15.69 -7.10
C SER A 82 0.22 15.08 -7.22
N ILE A 83 -0.17 14.62 -8.40
CA ILE A 83 -1.45 13.95 -8.62
C ILE A 83 -1.50 12.62 -7.87
N CYS A 84 -0.43 11.82 -7.93
CA CYS A 84 -0.34 10.54 -7.20
C CYS A 84 -0.47 10.72 -5.70
N LEU A 85 0.23 11.71 -5.13
CA LEU A 85 0.15 12.03 -3.70
C LEU A 85 -1.26 12.49 -3.30
N ALA A 86 -1.86 13.38 -4.10
CA ALA A 86 -3.21 13.89 -3.83
C ALA A 86 -4.26 12.76 -3.88
N THR A 87 -4.21 11.90 -4.89
CA THR A 87 -5.15 10.77 -5.03
C THR A 87 -4.99 9.74 -3.93
N SER A 88 -3.75 9.39 -3.56
CA SER A 88 -3.47 8.49 -2.44
C SER A 88 -3.94 9.07 -1.10
N PHE A 89 -3.65 10.35 -0.86
CA PHE A 89 -4.10 11.04 0.35
C PHE A 89 -5.62 11.06 0.46
N LEU A 90 -6.33 11.42 -0.61
CA LEU A 90 -7.80 11.43 -0.62
C LEU A 90 -8.39 10.04 -0.39
N GLY A 91 -7.80 9.00 -0.99
CA GLY A 91 -8.25 7.61 -0.81
C GLY A 91 -8.12 7.13 0.63
N VAL A 92 -6.97 7.37 1.26
CA VAL A 92 -6.73 7.00 2.66
C VAL A 92 -7.58 7.85 3.61
N ALA A 93 -7.68 9.16 3.37
CA ALA A 93 -8.48 10.05 4.20
C ALA A 93 -9.96 9.69 4.17
N LEU A 94 -10.50 9.35 3.00
CA LEU A 94 -11.89 8.91 2.87
C LEU A 94 -12.13 7.58 3.60
N SER A 95 -11.23 6.62 3.46
CA SER A 95 -11.31 5.33 4.16
C SER A 95 -11.25 5.51 5.69
N LEU A 96 -10.37 6.38 6.18
CA LEU A 96 -10.27 6.69 7.60
C LEU A 96 -11.52 7.41 8.10
N PHE A 97 -12.04 8.35 7.33
CA PHE A 97 -13.28 9.07 7.66
C PHE A 97 -14.48 8.11 7.79
N ASP A 98 -14.64 7.19 6.84
CA ASP A 98 -15.72 6.19 6.90
C ASP A 98 -15.52 5.22 8.07
N PHE A 99 -14.29 4.75 8.30
CA PHE A 99 -13.95 3.91 9.46
C PHE A 99 -14.28 4.58 10.79
N LEU A 100 -13.91 5.85 10.97
CA LEU A 100 -14.23 6.61 12.18
C LEU A 100 -15.73 6.88 12.33
N SER A 101 -16.41 7.18 11.21
CA SER A 101 -17.86 7.36 11.21
C SER A 101 -18.61 6.11 11.70
N ASP A 102 -18.19 4.95 11.20
CA ASP A 102 -18.81 3.67 11.53
C ASP A 102 -18.40 3.19 12.94
N GLY A 103 -17.13 3.33 13.29
CA GLY A 103 -16.60 2.92 14.59
C GLY A 103 -17.16 3.73 15.75
N LEU A 104 -17.28 5.03 15.58
CA LEU A 104 -17.84 5.93 16.61
C LEU A 104 -19.37 6.02 16.56
N LYS A 105 -20.04 5.34 15.62
CA LYS A 105 -21.50 5.38 15.42
C LYS A 105 -22.05 6.80 15.31
N ILE A 106 -21.28 7.72 14.78
CA ILE A 106 -21.63 9.13 14.67
C ILE A 106 -22.62 9.31 13.51
N LYS A 107 -23.84 9.75 13.83
CA LYS A 107 -24.83 10.08 12.80
C LYS A 107 -24.30 11.22 11.92
N LYS A 108 -24.42 11.10 10.59
CA LYS A 108 -23.92 12.06 9.59
C LYS A 108 -24.70 13.40 9.56
N ARG A 109 -24.86 14.05 10.72
CA ARG A 109 -25.37 15.43 10.86
C ARG A 109 -24.23 16.44 10.63
N ALA A 110 -24.53 17.67 10.24
CA ALA A 110 -23.54 18.67 9.85
C ALA A 110 -22.44 18.93 10.89
N LEU A 111 -22.81 19.15 12.17
CA LEU A 111 -21.85 19.32 13.27
C LEU A 111 -20.98 18.10 13.51
N ASN A 112 -21.56 16.91 13.42
CA ASN A 112 -20.84 15.65 13.61
C ASN A 112 -19.87 15.36 12.45
N LYS A 113 -20.18 15.80 11.24
CA LYS A 113 -19.25 15.73 10.11
C LYS A 113 -18.01 16.59 10.33
N PHE A 114 -18.16 17.78 10.88
CA PHE A 114 -17.02 18.66 11.21
C PHE A 114 -16.08 17.98 12.22
N VAL A 115 -16.63 17.38 13.28
CA VAL A 115 -15.84 16.63 14.27
C VAL A 115 -15.09 15.46 13.59
N LEU A 116 -15.75 14.73 12.69
CA LEU A 116 -15.12 13.65 11.94
C LEU A 116 -13.97 14.17 11.03
N TYR A 117 -14.14 15.30 10.36
CA TYR A 117 -13.07 15.91 9.56
C TYR A 117 -11.88 16.30 10.45
N VAL A 118 -12.14 16.96 11.58
CA VAL A 118 -11.08 17.31 12.52
C VAL A 118 -10.36 16.06 13.02
N LEU A 119 -11.09 15.02 13.40
CA LEU A 119 -10.52 13.78 13.92
C LEU A 119 -9.73 13.02 12.82
N THR A 120 -10.13 13.14 11.56
CA THR A 120 -9.45 12.50 10.43
C THR A 120 -8.17 13.22 10.04
N PHE A 121 -8.17 14.56 10.01
CA PHE A 121 -7.09 15.34 9.45
C PHE A 121 -6.13 15.93 10.49
N LEU A 122 -6.63 16.29 11.69
CA LEU A 122 -5.81 16.94 12.71
C LEU A 122 -4.66 16.07 13.24
N PRO A 123 -4.86 14.79 13.63
CA PRO A 123 -3.76 13.98 14.13
C PRO A 123 -2.63 13.78 13.10
N PRO A 124 -2.90 13.39 11.83
CA PRO A 124 -1.85 13.28 10.83
C PRO A 124 -1.13 14.61 10.57
N PHE A 125 -1.87 15.73 10.55
CA PHE A 125 -1.30 17.06 10.36
C PHE A 125 -0.34 17.45 11.48
N LEU A 126 -0.74 17.24 12.76
CA LEU A 126 0.11 17.52 13.91
C LEU A 126 1.39 16.66 13.90
N ILE A 127 1.25 15.36 13.58
CA ILE A 127 2.37 14.44 13.50
C ILE A 127 3.33 14.87 12.39
N ALA A 128 2.82 15.17 11.20
CA ALA A 128 3.64 15.60 10.07
C ALA A 128 4.39 16.92 10.34
N ASN A 129 3.77 17.83 11.08
CA ASN A 129 4.38 19.13 11.40
C ASN A 129 5.46 19.03 12.49
N HIS A 130 5.29 18.16 13.48
CA HIS A 130 6.24 18.02 14.60
C HIS A 130 7.35 16.97 14.34
N TYR A 131 7.06 15.97 13.51
CA TYR A 131 7.95 14.82 13.28
C TYR A 131 8.05 14.49 11.79
N PRO A 132 8.72 15.30 10.97
CA PRO A 132 8.81 15.05 9.51
C PRO A 132 9.47 13.72 9.15
N HIS A 133 10.36 13.20 10.00
CA HIS A 133 11.04 11.91 9.78
C HIS A 133 10.22 10.67 10.13
N ILE A 134 9.05 10.84 10.78
CA ILE A 134 8.21 9.71 11.22
C ILE A 134 7.56 8.99 10.05
N PHE A 135 7.55 9.58 8.85
CA PHE A 135 6.88 9.04 7.67
C PHE A 135 7.38 7.62 7.31
N ILE A 136 8.71 7.40 7.29
CA ILE A 136 9.29 6.10 6.94
C ILE A 136 8.94 5.06 7.99
N ILE A 137 9.02 5.43 9.27
CA ILE A 137 8.67 4.56 10.39
C ILE A 137 7.19 4.19 10.34
N ALA A 138 6.32 5.18 10.12
CA ALA A 138 4.88 4.94 10.00
C ALA A 138 4.54 4.04 8.80
N LEU A 139 5.23 4.22 7.67
CA LEU A 139 5.08 3.39 6.48
C LEU A 139 5.52 1.94 6.74
N SER A 140 6.61 1.73 7.47
CA SER A 140 7.08 0.41 7.89
C SER A 140 6.04 -0.31 8.74
N TYR A 141 5.51 0.34 9.79
CA TYR A 141 4.44 -0.24 10.61
C TYR A 141 3.17 -0.53 9.81
N ALA A 142 2.78 0.38 8.91
CA ALA A 142 1.65 0.15 8.02
C ALA A 142 1.88 -1.07 7.11
N GLY A 143 3.10 -1.26 6.61
CA GLY A 143 3.50 -2.43 5.83
C GLY A 143 3.36 -3.74 6.62
N VAL A 144 3.80 -3.77 7.88
CA VAL A 144 3.61 -4.93 8.77
C VAL A 144 2.14 -5.25 8.96
N LEU A 145 1.32 -4.24 9.25
CA LEU A 145 -0.14 -4.43 9.43
C LEU A 145 -0.80 -4.92 8.13
N CYS A 146 -0.40 -4.39 6.97
CA CYS A 146 -0.88 -4.86 5.68
C CYS A 146 -0.48 -6.33 5.43
N ALA A 147 0.76 -6.72 5.69
CA ALA A 147 1.21 -8.11 5.54
C ALA A 147 0.42 -9.05 6.46
N LEU A 148 0.16 -8.65 7.69
CA LEU A 148 -0.61 -9.41 8.66
C LEU A 148 -2.08 -9.57 8.24
N LEU A 149 -2.74 -8.46 7.87
CA LEU A 149 -4.18 -8.43 7.58
C LEU A 149 -4.53 -8.95 6.19
N LEU A 150 -3.69 -8.66 5.18
CA LEU A 150 -4.00 -8.96 3.78
C LEU A 150 -3.36 -10.25 3.27
N ILE A 151 -2.28 -10.72 3.89
CA ILE A 151 -1.59 -11.94 3.45
C ILE A 151 -1.73 -13.04 4.50
N LEU A 152 -1.27 -12.79 5.74
CA LEU A 152 -1.22 -13.82 6.77
C LEU A 152 -2.61 -14.29 7.20
N LEU A 153 -3.47 -13.36 7.56
CA LEU A 153 -4.81 -13.68 8.08
C LEU A 153 -5.68 -14.42 7.05
N PRO A 154 -5.81 -13.99 5.78
CA PRO A 154 -6.55 -14.74 4.77
C PRO A 154 -5.95 -16.13 4.48
N ALA A 155 -4.62 -16.26 4.49
CA ALA A 155 -3.97 -17.56 4.31
C ALA A 155 -4.28 -18.52 5.47
N MET A 156 -4.25 -18.04 6.72
CA MET A 156 -4.64 -18.82 7.90
C MET A 156 -6.12 -19.18 7.90
N MET A 157 -6.99 -18.24 7.51
CA MET A 157 -8.43 -18.51 7.37
C MET A 157 -8.68 -19.59 6.31
N ALA A 158 -8.01 -19.50 5.16
CA ALA A 158 -8.11 -20.50 4.10
C ALA A 158 -7.57 -21.86 4.55
N TRP A 159 -6.48 -21.89 5.31
CA TRP A 159 -5.93 -23.12 5.91
C TRP A 159 -6.93 -23.76 6.86
N SER A 160 -7.43 -22.99 7.82
CA SER A 160 -8.42 -23.48 8.79
C SER A 160 -9.70 -24.00 8.11
N GLY A 161 -10.24 -23.24 7.16
CA GLY A 161 -11.46 -23.63 6.45
C GLY A 161 -11.29 -24.88 5.59
N ARG A 162 -10.11 -25.09 4.97
CA ARG A 162 -9.86 -26.23 4.08
C ARG A 162 -9.45 -27.50 4.81
N TYR A 163 -8.58 -27.39 5.84
CA TYR A 163 -7.90 -28.56 6.42
C TYR A 163 -8.34 -28.86 7.84
N ILE A 164 -8.75 -27.88 8.63
CA ILE A 164 -9.19 -28.06 10.02
C ILE A 164 -10.71 -28.26 10.06
N LYS A 165 -11.46 -27.22 9.67
CA LYS A 165 -12.93 -27.23 9.74
C LYS A 165 -13.61 -27.97 8.59
N LYS A 166 -12.90 -28.21 7.48
CA LYS A 166 -13.42 -28.85 6.24
C LYS A 166 -14.72 -28.22 5.71
N SER A 167 -14.99 -26.97 6.08
CA SER A 167 -16.21 -26.22 5.74
C SER A 167 -16.13 -25.51 4.38
N ALA A 168 -14.98 -25.56 3.71
CA ALA A 168 -14.77 -24.91 2.42
C ALA A 168 -15.48 -25.70 1.31
N ILE A 169 -16.74 -25.34 1.04
CA ILE A 169 -17.55 -25.86 -0.06
C ILE A 169 -17.41 -24.90 -1.24
N GLY A 170 -17.04 -25.39 -2.43
CA GLY A 170 -16.95 -24.59 -3.65
C GLY A 170 -15.56 -24.51 -4.25
N TYR A 171 -15.29 -23.41 -4.98
CA TYR A 171 -14.05 -23.22 -5.72
C TYR A 171 -12.82 -23.19 -4.81
N ARG A 172 -11.81 -24.00 -5.17
CA ARG A 172 -10.49 -24.01 -4.51
C ARG A 172 -9.42 -23.61 -5.49
N LEU A 173 -8.54 -22.71 -5.10
CA LEU A 173 -7.39 -22.30 -5.91
C LEU A 173 -6.44 -23.50 -6.07
N ALA A 174 -5.91 -23.70 -7.29
CA ALA A 174 -4.86 -24.69 -7.53
C ALA A 174 -3.59 -24.29 -6.75
N GLY A 175 -2.85 -25.27 -6.23
CA GLY A 175 -1.64 -25.04 -5.42
C GLY A 175 -1.73 -25.64 -4.00
N GLY A 176 -2.92 -25.99 -3.53
CA GLY A 176 -3.14 -26.77 -2.32
C GLY A 176 -2.42 -26.24 -1.07
N LYS A 177 -1.79 -27.15 -0.32
CA LYS A 177 -1.04 -26.84 0.91
C LYS A 177 0.22 -26.03 0.62
N PHE A 178 0.92 -26.33 -0.49
CA PHE A 178 2.17 -25.68 -0.84
C PHE A 178 2.01 -24.16 -1.00
N LEU A 179 1.00 -23.73 -1.74
CA LEU A 179 0.72 -22.31 -1.95
C LEU A 179 0.37 -21.57 -0.64
N LEU A 180 -0.40 -22.21 0.25
CA LEU A 180 -0.74 -21.60 1.54
C LEU A 180 0.48 -21.50 2.48
N ILE A 181 1.34 -22.53 2.50
CA ILE A 181 2.57 -22.50 3.28
C ILE A 181 3.50 -21.41 2.74
N SER A 182 3.68 -21.33 1.42
CA SER A 182 4.53 -20.29 0.84
C SER A 182 4.03 -18.87 1.13
N LEU A 183 2.73 -18.63 1.09
CA LEU A 183 2.16 -17.33 1.46
C LEU A 183 2.37 -17.00 2.94
N ILE A 184 2.20 -17.98 3.83
CA ILE A 184 2.44 -17.79 5.28
C ILE A 184 3.92 -17.52 5.54
N THR A 185 4.83 -18.27 4.92
CA THR A 185 6.28 -18.05 5.09
C THR A 185 6.73 -16.71 4.55
N ILE A 186 6.24 -16.28 3.38
CA ILE A 186 6.55 -14.95 2.81
C ILE A 186 6.01 -13.85 3.72
N ALA A 187 4.77 -13.97 4.22
CA ALA A 187 4.22 -12.98 5.14
C ALA A 187 5.03 -12.86 6.43
N LEU A 188 5.40 -13.97 7.05
CA LEU A 188 6.25 -13.99 8.24
C LEU A 188 7.64 -13.41 7.96
N PHE A 189 8.23 -13.73 6.83
CA PHE A 189 9.53 -13.18 6.41
C PHE A 189 9.48 -11.65 6.27
N ILE A 190 8.45 -11.10 5.61
CA ILE A 190 8.25 -9.65 5.48
C ILE A 190 8.10 -8.99 6.85
N ILE A 191 7.28 -9.57 7.74
CA ILE A 191 7.05 -9.05 9.08
C ILE A 191 8.35 -9.03 9.88
N VAL A 192 9.10 -10.14 9.86
CA VAL A 192 10.38 -10.23 10.60
C VAL A 192 11.39 -9.23 10.06
N LEU A 193 11.57 -9.12 8.75
CA LEU A 193 12.48 -8.13 8.16
C LEU A 193 12.09 -6.69 8.53
N SER A 194 10.82 -6.37 8.56
CA SER A 194 10.36 -5.03 8.91
C SER A 194 10.46 -4.70 10.41
N LEU A 195 10.57 -5.71 11.28
CA LEU A 195 10.76 -5.52 12.72
C LEU A 195 12.25 -5.45 13.12
N ILE A 196 13.15 -5.96 12.27
CA ILE A 196 14.60 -5.93 12.50
C ILE A 196 15.23 -4.64 11.97
N ASN A 197 14.63 -4.02 10.96
CA ASN A 197 15.06 -2.74 10.39
C ASN A 197 14.41 -1.55 11.08
#